data_a97fad8b0577efec3a0012a5067f23ee
#
_entry.id   a97fad8b0577efec3a0012a5067f23ee
#
_cell.length_a   1.000
_cell.length_b   1.000
_cell.length_c   1.000
_cell.angle_alpha   90.00
_cell.angle_beta   90.00
_cell.angle_gamma   90.00
#
_symmetry.space_group_name_H-M   'P 1'
#
loop_
_entity.id
_entity.type
_entity.pdbx_description
1 polymer ?
#
loop_
_entity_poly.entity_id
_entity_poly.type
_entity_poly.pdbx_seq_one_letter_code
_entity_poly.pdbx_strand_id
1 'polypeptide(L)'
;MPQNDQQSPAQQSISWSRIARRIRVPLGFAFAAFYVWRARPTWLWLGAGTLIAAMGLLVRAVASGHVDKNAELATSGPYAYVRNPLYLGSIIIAAGFAVAARDLVIALLMVALFSLIYVPTIRSEEEYLRGHFAGYEAYVRAVPRLVPRTMNFGGVTQGFSRELYLKHREYNALFGATAMLAALVVKILWFRG
;
A
#
# COMPACT_ATOMS: atom_id res chain seq x y z
N MET A 1 3.98 -51.12 31.01
CA MET A 1 4.23 -50.74 29.62
C MET A 1 4.15 -49.24 29.50
N PRO A 2 5.24 -48.49 29.30
CA PRO A 2 5.18 -47.06 29.10
C PRO A 2 4.87 -46.81 27.62
N GLN A 3 3.81 -46.00 27.36
CA GLN A 3 3.47 -45.51 26.05
C GLN A 3 4.54 -44.53 25.61
N ASN A 4 5.14 -44.84 24.50
CA ASN A 4 6.14 -44.03 23.81
C ASN A 4 5.42 -42.95 23.02
N ASP A 5 5.28 -41.75 23.62
CA ASP A 5 4.86 -40.57 22.94
C ASP A 5 5.93 -40.14 21.92
N GLN A 6 5.83 -40.70 20.73
CA GLN A 6 6.58 -40.19 19.58
C GLN A 6 5.93 -38.83 19.19
N GLN A 7 6.45 -37.77 19.83
CA GLN A 7 6.27 -36.41 19.34
C GLN A 7 6.90 -36.34 17.94
N SER A 8 6.03 -36.42 16.95
CA SER A 8 6.36 -36.10 15.56
C SER A 8 7.06 -34.72 15.51
N PRO A 9 8.26 -34.59 14.91
CA PRO A 9 8.89 -33.30 14.77
C PRO A 9 7.98 -32.42 13.92
N ALA A 10 7.30 -31.47 14.57
CA ALA A 10 6.53 -30.45 13.89
C ALA A 10 7.46 -29.79 12.86
N GLN A 11 7.23 -30.07 11.60
CA GLN A 11 7.86 -29.40 10.48
C GLN A 11 7.71 -27.91 10.72
N GLN A 12 8.82 -27.27 11.11
CA GLN A 12 8.94 -25.83 11.14
C GLN A 12 8.85 -25.34 9.70
N SER A 13 7.64 -25.27 9.16
CA SER A 13 7.40 -24.55 7.93
C SER A 13 7.85 -23.11 8.19
N ILE A 14 9.00 -22.78 7.59
CA ILE A 14 9.50 -21.41 7.63
C ILE A 14 8.36 -20.54 7.10
N SER A 15 7.67 -19.87 8.01
CA SER A 15 6.49 -19.10 7.68
C SER A 15 6.91 -18.02 6.68
N TRP A 16 6.40 -18.09 5.44
CA TRP A 16 6.63 -17.11 4.39
C TRP A 16 6.44 -15.67 4.88
N SER A 17 5.57 -15.47 5.87
CA SER A 17 5.36 -14.18 6.52
C SER A 17 6.57 -13.65 7.30
N ARG A 18 7.42 -14.53 7.85
CA ARG A 18 8.67 -14.13 8.52
C ARG A 18 9.75 -13.76 7.51
N ILE A 19 9.87 -14.52 6.43
CA ILE A 19 10.82 -14.23 5.35
C ILE A 19 10.43 -12.94 4.65
N ALA A 20 9.16 -12.80 4.26
CA ALA A 20 8.64 -11.61 3.60
C ALA A 20 8.87 -10.33 4.43
N ARG A 21 8.72 -10.41 5.77
CA ARG A 21 9.01 -9.27 6.65
C ARG A 21 10.49 -8.89 6.70
N ARG A 22 11.40 -9.87 6.66
CA ARG A 22 12.85 -9.61 6.70
C ARG A 22 13.38 -9.08 5.37
N ILE A 23 12.86 -9.57 4.25
CA ILE A 23 13.33 -9.20 2.90
C ILE A 23 12.70 -7.90 2.42
N ARG A 24 11.54 -7.50 2.95
CA ARG A 24 10.78 -6.33 2.51
C ARG A 24 11.60 -5.04 2.49
N VAL A 25 12.39 -4.78 3.54
CA VAL A 25 13.17 -3.55 3.65
C VAL A 25 14.36 -3.54 2.68
N PRO A 26 15.26 -4.56 2.68
CA PRO A 26 16.36 -4.59 1.72
C PRO A 26 15.87 -4.64 0.26
N LEU A 27 14.79 -5.36 -0.03
CA LEU A 27 14.21 -5.39 -1.37
C LEU A 27 13.67 -4.01 -1.79
N GLY A 28 13.09 -3.26 -0.87
CA GLY A 28 12.64 -1.89 -1.10
C GLY A 28 13.79 -0.96 -1.48
N PHE A 29 14.90 -1.02 -0.76
CA PHE A 29 16.10 -0.23 -1.08
C PHE A 29 16.75 -0.67 -2.41
N ALA A 30 16.84 -1.98 -2.66
CA ALA A 30 17.36 -2.49 -3.93
C ALA A 30 16.50 -2.04 -5.11
N PHE A 31 15.17 -2.09 -4.95
CA PHE A 31 14.25 -1.59 -5.97
C PHE A 31 14.37 -0.07 -6.16
N ALA A 32 14.51 0.71 -5.08
CA ALA A 32 14.71 2.16 -5.16
C ALA A 32 15.99 2.51 -5.92
N ALA A 33 17.10 1.82 -5.63
CA ALA A 33 18.37 2.01 -6.35
C ALA A 33 18.23 1.64 -7.83
N PHE A 34 17.61 0.48 -8.13
CA PHE A 34 17.32 0.05 -9.50
C PHE A 34 16.42 1.06 -10.21
N TYR A 35 15.38 1.57 -9.55
CA TYR A 35 14.47 2.56 -10.08
C TYR A 35 15.20 3.84 -10.48
N VAL A 36 15.98 4.42 -9.56
CA VAL A 36 16.76 5.63 -9.84
C VAL A 36 17.78 5.39 -10.95
N TRP A 37 18.45 4.24 -10.98
CA TRP A 37 19.40 3.90 -12.03
C TRP A 37 18.74 3.82 -13.41
N ARG A 38 17.61 3.14 -13.50
CA ARG A 38 16.93 2.82 -14.76
C ARG A 38 16.05 3.95 -15.29
N ALA A 39 15.40 4.72 -14.40
CA ALA A 39 14.46 5.78 -14.77
C ALA A 39 15.08 6.80 -15.74
N ARG A 40 14.28 7.27 -16.69
CA ARG A 40 14.66 8.30 -17.70
C ARG A 40 13.76 9.52 -17.60
N PRO A 41 13.75 10.21 -16.43
CA PRO A 41 12.82 11.29 -16.17
C PRO A 41 13.08 12.48 -17.08
N THR A 42 12.02 13.21 -17.42
CA THR A 42 12.07 14.55 -17.99
C THR A 42 11.17 15.47 -17.17
N TRP A 43 11.35 16.77 -17.23
CA TRP A 43 10.59 17.71 -16.42
C TRP A 43 9.07 17.55 -16.57
N LEU A 44 8.58 17.34 -17.81
CA LEU A 44 7.16 17.15 -18.08
C LEU A 44 6.63 15.87 -17.39
N TRP A 45 7.30 14.75 -17.56
CA TRP A 45 6.86 13.46 -17.02
C TRP A 45 7.08 13.37 -15.51
N LEU A 46 8.11 14.04 -14.99
CA LEU A 46 8.31 14.18 -13.55
C LEU A 46 7.16 14.99 -12.92
N GLY A 47 6.78 16.13 -13.55
CA GLY A 47 5.64 16.92 -13.10
C GLY A 47 4.33 16.13 -13.11
N ALA A 48 4.02 15.46 -14.21
CA ALA A 48 2.81 14.63 -14.33
C ALA A 48 2.81 13.49 -13.30
N GLY A 49 3.92 12.77 -13.15
CA GLY A 49 4.06 11.69 -12.17
C GLY A 49 3.96 12.18 -10.72
N THR A 50 4.51 13.37 -10.44
CA THR A 50 4.40 14.00 -9.11
C THR A 50 2.95 14.33 -8.77
N LEU A 51 2.18 14.88 -9.71
CA LEU A 51 0.75 15.17 -9.49
C LEU A 51 -0.04 13.89 -9.19
N ILE A 52 0.19 12.82 -9.96
CA ILE A 52 -0.46 11.53 -9.72
C ILE A 52 -0.05 10.97 -8.35
N ALA A 53 1.24 11.00 -8.02
CA ALA A 53 1.73 10.51 -6.73
C ALA A 53 1.15 11.31 -5.55
N ALA A 54 1.02 12.64 -5.69
CA ALA A 54 0.40 13.51 -4.69
C ALA A 54 -1.06 13.14 -4.44
N MET A 55 -1.84 12.82 -5.49
CA MET A 55 -3.21 12.32 -5.33
C MET A 55 -3.24 11.02 -4.52
N GLY A 56 -2.32 10.08 -4.79
CA GLY A 56 -2.22 8.84 -4.01
C GLY A 56 -1.86 9.07 -2.55
N LEU A 57 -0.94 10.02 -2.28
CA LEU A 57 -0.59 10.42 -0.91
C LEU A 57 -1.78 11.04 -0.17
N LEU A 58 -2.58 11.87 -0.84
CA LEU A 58 -3.80 12.44 -0.27
C LEU A 58 -4.81 11.34 0.09
N VAL A 59 -5.06 10.39 -0.82
CA VAL A 59 -5.94 9.25 -0.56
C VAL A 59 -5.47 8.48 0.68
N ARG A 60 -4.18 8.19 0.80
CA ARG A 60 -3.62 7.51 1.97
C ARG A 60 -3.75 8.33 3.25
N ALA A 61 -3.42 9.61 3.19
CA ALA A 61 -3.51 10.51 4.35
C ALA A 61 -4.95 10.57 4.89
N VAL A 62 -5.92 10.76 4.00
CA VAL A 62 -7.34 10.79 4.41
C VAL A 62 -7.79 9.43 4.93
N ALA A 63 -7.42 8.33 4.27
CA ALA A 63 -7.80 6.99 4.70
C ALA A 63 -7.23 6.63 6.09
N SER A 64 -5.98 6.97 6.36
CA SER A 64 -5.33 6.68 7.64
C SER A 64 -5.94 7.40 8.83
N GLY A 65 -6.55 8.56 8.59
CA GLY A 65 -7.27 9.31 9.62
C GLY A 65 -8.68 8.80 9.92
N HIS A 66 -9.17 7.79 9.15
CA HIS A 66 -10.49 7.20 9.31
C HIS A 66 -10.45 5.72 9.77
N VAL A 67 -9.27 5.15 9.96
CA VAL A 67 -9.14 3.75 10.38
C VAL A 67 -8.51 3.66 11.76
N ASP A 68 -9.21 3.04 12.71
CA ASP A 68 -8.61 2.55 13.96
C ASP A 68 -8.49 1.03 13.85
N LYS A 69 -7.30 0.58 13.46
CA LYS A 69 -7.03 -0.84 13.21
C LYS A 69 -7.32 -1.68 14.44
N ASN A 70 -8.05 -2.77 14.24
CA ASN A 70 -8.44 -3.75 15.25
C ASN A 70 -9.42 -3.26 16.33
N ALA A 71 -9.86 -2.00 16.32
CA ALA A 71 -10.85 -1.47 17.26
C ALA A 71 -12.26 -1.57 16.68
N GLU A 72 -12.42 -1.15 15.42
CA GLU A 72 -13.71 -1.15 14.75
C GLU A 72 -13.57 -1.35 13.24
N LEU A 73 -14.67 -1.74 12.58
CA LEU A 73 -14.72 -1.83 11.13
C LEU A 73 -14.82 -0.42 10.54
N ALA A 74 -13.74 0.03 9.89
CA ALA A 74 -13.74 1.32 9.21
C ALA A 74 -14.67 1.29 8.00
N THR A 75 -15.76 2.07 8.06
CA THR A 75 -16.78 2.18 6.99
C THR A 75 -17.04 3.63 6.59
N SER A 76 -16.35 4.59 7.22
CA SER A 76 -16.52 6.03 6.99
C SER A 76 -15.44 6.62 6.08
N GLY A 77 -15.63 7.86 5.62
CA GLY A 77 -14.70 8.55 4.74
C GLY A 77 -14.38 7.77 3.47
N PRO A 78 -13.12 7.59 3.09
CA PRO A 78 -12.74 6.80 1.91
C PRO A 78 -13.20 5.35 1.95
N TYR A 79 -13.36 4.77 3.15
CA TYR A 79 -13.83 3.39 3.33
C TYR A 79 -15.31 3.20 2.98
N ALA A 80 -16.08 4.28 2.91
CA ALA A 80 -17.46 4.22 2.41
C ALA A 80 -17.56 3.97 0.90
N TYR A 81 -16.52 4.24 0.14
CA TYR A 81 -16.46 4.14 -1.31
C TYR A 81 -15.60 2.98 -1.82
N VAL A 82 -14.59 2.60 -1.06
CA VAL A 82 -13.65 1.52 -1.40
C VAL A 82 -13.14 0.85 -0.13
N ARG A 83 -13.13 -0.49 -0.10
CA ARG A 83 -12.73 -1.24 1.11
C ARG A 83 -11.26 -1.09 1.49
N ASN A 84 -10.41 -0.84 0.51
CA ASN A 84 -8.96 -0.80 0.69
C ASN A 84 -8.35 0.52 0.19
N PRO A 85 -8.73 1.69 0.75
CA PRO A 85 -8.28 2.99 0.24
C PRO A 85 -6.78 3.23 0.44
N LEU A 86 -6.16 2.67 1.48
CA LEU A 86 -4.71 2.74 1.69
C LEU A 86 -3.95 2.03 0.56
N TYR A 87 -4.44 0.85 0.11
CA TYR A 87 -3.85 0.14 -1.02
C TYR A 87 -4.12 0.86 -2.34
N LEU A 88 -5.32 1.40 -2.54
CA LEU A 88 -5.63 2.24 -3.69
C LEU A 88 -4.67 3.44 -3.79
N GLY A 89 -4.46 4.16 -2.69
CA GLY A 89 -3.50 5.26 -2.65
C GLY A 89 -2.08 4.81 -2.99
N SER A 90 -1.65 3.63 -2.53
CA SER A 90 -0.34 3.05 -2.89
C SER A 90 -0.23 2.72 -4.38
N ILE A 91 -1.31 2.21 -5.01
CA ILE A 91 -1.37 1.96 -6.46
C ILE A 91 -1.22 3.28 -7.22
N ILE A 92 -1.92 4.32 -6.80
CA ILE A 92 -1.85 5.65 -7.43
C ILE A 92 -0.44 6.23 -7.29
N ILE A 93 0.21 6.13 -6.12
CA ILE A 93 1.61 6.55 -5.93
C ILE A 93 2.52 5.79 -6.89
N ALA A 94 2.39 4.46 -6.97
CA ALA A 94 3.20 3.64 -7.86
C ALA A 94 2.98 4.01 -9.33
N ALA A 95 1.75 4.28 -9.75
CA ALA A 95 1.43 4.77 -11.09
C ALA A 95 2.12 6.12 -11.38
N GLY A 96 2.11 7.05 -10.41
CA GLY A 96 2.82 8.32 -10.52
C GLY A 96 4.33 8.13 -10.73
N PHE A 97 4.94 7.25 -9.97
CA PHE A 97 6.35 6.92 -10.15
C PHE A 97 6.63 6.19 -11.47
N ALA A 98 5.76 5.30 -11.93
CA ALA A 98 5.90 4.65 -13.24
C ALA A 98 5.86 5.68 -14.38
N VAL A 99 4.97 6.67 -14.31
CA VAL A 99 4.87 7.79 -15.25
C VAL A 99 6.16 8.64 -15.20
N ALA A 100 6.63 9.01 -14.01
CA ALA A 100 7.84 9.80 -13.84
C ALA A 100 9.10 9.09 -14.38
N ALA A 101 9.18 7.77 -14.23
CA ALA A 101 10.31 6.97 -14.70
C ALA A 101 10.42 6.87 -16.21
N ARG A 102 9.32 6.94 -16.95
CA ARG A 102 9.25 6.72 -18.41
C ARG A 102 9.94 5.43 -18.88
N ASP A 103 9.78 4.38 -18.12
CA ASP A 103 10.41 3.09 -18.41
C ASP A 103 9.41 1.95 -18.20
N LEU A 104 9.15 1.20 -19.27
CA LEU A 104 8.17 0.11 -19.25
C LEU A 104 8.61 -1.04 -18.33
N VAL A 105 9.90 -1.31 -18.21
CA VAL A 105 10.42 -2.37 -17.34
C VAL A 105 10.12 -2.02 -15.87
N ILE A 106 10.32 -0.76 -15.49
CA ILE A 106 9.95 -0.28 -14.15
C ILE A 106 8.45 -0.45 -13.92
N ALA A 107 7.61 -0.03 -14.88
CA ALA A 107 6.16 -0.15 -14.76
C ALA A 107 5.71 -1.61 -14.60
N LEU A 108 6.23 -2.53 -15.41
CA LEU A 108 5.93 -3.96 -15.32
C LEU A 108 6.40 -4.58 -14.01
N LEU A 109 7.61 -4.23 -13.55
CA LEU A 109 8.13 -4.68 -12.25
C LEU A 109 7.28 -4.16 -11.09
N MET A 110 6.84 -2.90 -11.14
CA MET A 110 5.93 -2.35 -10.12
C MET A 110 4.60 -3.11 -10.10
N VAL A 111 4.00 -3.39 -11.24
CA VAL A 111 2.76 -4.18 -11.32
C VAL A 111 2.98 -5.58 -10.76
N ALA A 112 4.07 -6.25 -11.12
CA ALA A 112 4.39 -7.59 -10.65
C ALA A 112 4.61 -7.61 -9.12
N LEU A 113 5.47 -6.74 -8.59
CA LEU A 113 5.74 -6.63 -7.15
C LEU A 113 4.48 -6.26 -6.37
N PHE A 114 3.69 -5.33 -6.92
CA PHE A 114 2.44 -4.93 -6.31
C PHE A 114 1.47 -6.12 -6.22
N SER A 115 1.28 -6.84 -7.31
CA SER A 115 0.40 -8.01 -7.35
C SER A 115 0.87 -9.11 -6.39
N LEU A 116 2.17 -9.40 -6.37
CA LEU A 116 2.74 -10.46 -5.51
C LEU A 116 2.65 -10.13 -4.02
N ILE A 117 2.76 -8.86 -3.64
CA ILE A 117 2.78 -8.44 -2.23
C ILE A 117 1.39 -8.08 -1.75
N TYR A 118 0.67 -7.23 -2.51
CA TYR A 118 -0.59 -6.65 -2.01
C TYR A 118 -1.80 -7.56 -2.19
N VAL A 119 -1.86 -8.38 -3.24
CA VAL A 119 -3.00 -9.29 -3.41
C VAL A 119 -3.11 -10.30 -2.25
N PRO A 120 -2.05 -11.01 -1.84
CA PRO A 120 -2.10 -11.88 -0.68
C PRO A 120 -2.39 -11.11 0.62
N THR A 121 -1.79 -9.93 0.79
CA THR A 121 -1.96 -9.11 2.00
C THR A 121 -3.41 -8.64 2.13
N ILE A 122 -4.01 -8.11 1.06
CA ILE A 122 -5.42 -7.69 1.06
C ILE A 122 -6.35 -8.87 1.38
N ARG A 123 -6.10 -10.06 0.78
CA ARG A 123 -6.90 -11.25 1.06
C ARG A 123 -6.81 -11.66 2.52
N SER A 124 -5.62 -11.66 3.09
CA SER A 124 -5.40 -11.98 4.50
C SER A 124 -6.07 -10.99 5.45
N GLU A 125 -6.01 -9.68 5.13
CA GLU A 125 -6.71 -8.66 5.91
C GLU A 125 -8.24 -8.81 5.80
N GLU A 126 -8.77 -9.06 4.61
CA GLU A 126 -10.21 -9.29 4.41
C GLU A 126 -10.70 -10.55 5.14
N GLU A 127 -9.90 -11.61 5.17
CA GLU A 127 -10.20 -12.83 5.92
C GLU A 127 -10.20 -12.59 7.43
N TYR A 128 -9.21 -11.86 7.93
CA TYR A 128 -9.19 -11.44 9.34
C TYR A 128 -10.42 -10.61 9.72
N LEU A 129 -10.78 -9.60 8.90
CA LEU A 129 -11.95 -8.76 9.16
C LEU A 129 -13.26 -9.56 9.14
N ARG A 130 -13.38 -10.54 8.24
CA ARG A 130 -14.53 -11.45 8.16
C ARG A 130 -14.72 -12.26 9.44
N GLY A 131 -13.63 -12.71 10.05
CA GLY A 131 -13.67 -13.48 11.30
C GLY A 131 -13.92 -12.65 12.55
N HIS A 132 -13.65 -11.33 12.50
CA HIS A 132 -13.67 -10.48 13.71
C HIS A 132 -14.85 -9.50 13.76
N PHE A 133 -15.47 -9.17 12.62
CA PHE A 133 -16.55 -8.16 12.57
C PHE A 133 -17.82 -8.72 11.93
N ALA A 134 -18.87 -8.87 12.70
CA ALA A 134 -20.15 -9.43 12.25
C ALA A 134 -20.79 -8.66 11.07
N GLY A 135 -20.55 -7.34 10.95
CA GLY A 135 -21.07 -6.50 9.86
C GLY A 135 -20.27 -6.56 8.55
N TYR A 136 -19.14 -7.29 8.53
CA TYR A 136 -18.21 -7.26 7.39
C TYR A 136 -18.84 -7.80 6.10
N GLU A 137 -19.69 -8.82 6.13
CA GLU A 137 -20.33 -9.36 4.93
C GLU A 137 -21.29 -8.37 4.26
N ALA A 138 -22.05 -7.60 5.05
CA ALA A 138 -22.89 -6.53 4.51
C ALA A 138 -22.05 -5.43 3.84
N TYR A 139 -20.94 -5.08 4.47
CA TYR A 139 -19.97 -4.11 3.94
C TYR A 139 -19.34 -4.59 2.62
N VAL A 140 -18.94 -5.87 2.53
CA VAL A 140 -18.36 -6.47 1.31
C VAL A 140 -19.34 -6.42 0.12
N ARG A 141 -20.64 -6.62 0.38
CA ARG A 141 -21.66 -6.56 -0.69
C ARG A 141 -21.90 -5.15 -1.21
N ALA A 142 -21.76 -4.15 -0.36
CA ALA A 142 -22.03 -2.75 -0.69
C ALA A 142 -20.80 -2.02 -1.27
N VAL A 143 -19.60 -2.30 -0.75
CA VAL A 143 -18.39 -1.54 -1.06
C VAL A 143 -17.40 -2.37 -1.87
N PRO A 144 -16.91 -1.89 -3.02
CA PRO A 144 -15.95 -2.61 -3.85
C PRO A 144 -14.55 -2.64 -3.22
N ARG A 145 -13.70 -3.57 -3.69
CA ARG A 145 -12.36 -3.80 -3.12
C ARG A 145 -11.38 -2.64 -3.35
N LEU A 146 -11.26 -2.18 -4.60
CA LEU A 146 -10.24 -1.20 -5.02
C LEU A 146 -10.77 -0.10 -5.96
N VAL A 147 -11.77 -0.38 -6.78
CA VAL A 147 -12.33 0.59 -7.70
C VAL A 147 -13.49 1.32 -7.02
N PRO A 148 -13.38 2.63 -6.73
CA PRO A 148 -14.43 3.35 -6.03
C PRO A 148 -15.76 3.33 -6.81
N ARG A 149 -16.88 3.23 -6.08
CA ARG A 149 -18.22 3.43 -6.61
C ARG A 149 -18.85 4.69 -6.03
N THR A 150 -19.79 5.25 -6.76
CA THR A 150 -20.52 6.47 -6.34
C THR A 150 -21.48 6.21 -5.16
N MET A 151 -21.94 4.97 -4.97
CA MET A 151 -22.76 4.60 -3.82
C MET A 151 -21.87 4.39 -2.60
N ASN A 152 -22.13 5.15 -1.54
CA ASN A 152 -21.45 4.97 -0.26
C ASN A 152 -22.19 3.98 0.64
N PHE A 153 -21.46 3.32 1.49
CA PHE A 153 -22.02 2.53 2.59
C PHE A 153 -22.44 3.52 3.70
N GLY A 154 -23.74 3.70 3.86
CA GLY A 154 -24.30 4.63 4.85
C GLY A 154 -24.00 4.19 6.27
N GLY A 155 -22.83 4.55 6.76
CA GLY A 155 -22.39 4.36 8.14
C GLY A 155 -22.27 5.67 8.90
N VAL A 156 -22.02 5.61 10.19
CA VAL A 156 -21.72 6.77 11.03
C VAL A 156 -20.51 7.48 10.41
N THR A 157 -20.69 8.74 10.04
CA THR A 157 -19.60 9.58 9.50
C THR A 157 -18.64 9.92 10.63
N GLN A 158 -17.63 9.09 10.82
CA GLN A 158 -16.50 9.48 11.64
C GLN A 158 -15.67 10.53 10.88
N GLY A 159 -15.37 11.63 11.54
CA GLY A 159 -14.52 12.67 10.99
C GLY A 159 -13.06 12.21 10.90
N PHE A 160 -12.25 12.93 10.12
CA PHE A 160 -10.80 12.72 10.06
C PHE A 160 -10.15 12.95 11.43
N SER A 161 -9.41 11.95 11.92
CA SER A 161 -8.63 12.03 13.16
C SER A 161 -7.14 12.25 12.85
N ARG A 162 -6.61 13.41 13.29
CA ARG A 162 -5.17 13.71 13.22
C ARG A 162 -4.36 12.74 14.08
N GLU A 163 -4.91 12.28 15.19
CA GLU A 163 -4.25 11.33 16.07
C GLU A 163 -4.02 9.98 15.36
N LEU A 164 -5.04 9.45 14.69
CA LEU A 164 -4.94 8.23 13.90
C LEU A 164 -3.93 8.38 12.76
N TYR A 165 -3.93 9.50 12.05
CA TYR A 165 -2.94 9.79 11.01
C TYR A 165 -1.50 9.72 11.56
N LEU A 166 -1.24 10.34 12.72
CA LEU A 166 0.07 10.33 13.35
C LEU A 166 0.43 8.94 13.91
N LYS A 167 -0.54 8.23 14.52
CA LYS A 167 -0.41 6.86 15.01
C LYS A 167 0.06 5.89 13.90
N HIS A 168 -0.49 6.04 12.69
CA HIS A 168 -0.14 5.22 11.53
C HIS A 168 1.15 5.65 10.82
N ARG A 169 1.77 6.76 11.23
CA ARG A 169 3.02 7.29 10.66
C ARG A 169 2.98 7.45 9.13
N GLU A 170 1.83 7.83 8.58
CA GLU A 170 1.66 7.98 7.12
C GLU A 170 2.52 9.09 6.52
N TYR A 171 3.02 10.01 7.33
CA TYR A 171 4.03 10.98 6.92
C TYR A 171 5.32 10.33 6.39
N ASN A 172 5.63 9.06 6.76
CA ASN A 172 6.77 8.34 6.20
C ASN A 172 6.59 8.07 4.69
N ALA A 173 5.37 7.87 4.21
CA ALA A 173 5.09 7.73 2.79
C ALA A 173 5.38 9.02 2.04
N LEU A 174 5.04 10.19 2.64
CA LEU A 174 5.35 11.50 2.11
C LEU A 174 6.87 11.71 2.03
N PHE A 175 7.61 11.44 3.11
CA PHE A 175 9.08 11.57 3.12
C PHE A 175 9.73 10.65 2.09
N GLY A 176 9.32 9.39 2.00
CA GLY A 176 9.85 8.45 1.01
C GLY A 176 9.59 8.90 -0.42
N ALA A 177 8.37 9.37 -0.71
CA ALA A 177 8.01 9.89 -2.03
C ALA A 177 8.82 11.15 -2.38
N THR A 178 8.93 12.09 -1.44
CA THR A 178 9.71 13.33 -1.64
C THR A 178 11.19 13.02 -1.88
N ALA A 179 11.79 12.13 -1.11
CA ALA A 179 13.18 11.72 -1.30
C ALA A 179 13.41 11.09 -2.68
N MET A 180 12.48 10.25 -3.14
CA MET A 180 12.56 9.62 -4.45
C MET A 180 12.40 10.64 -5.58
N LEU A 181 11.46 11.57 -5.48
CA LEU A 181 11.29 12.66 -6.46
C LEU A 181 12.52 13.56 -6.49
N ALA A 182 13.09 13.90 -5.33
CA ALA A 182 14.36 14.66 -5.28
C ALA A 182 15.50 13.92 -5.98
N ALA A 183 15.62 12.61 -5.82
CA ALA A 183 16.61 11.80 -6.53
C ALA A 183 16.42 11.88 -8.06
N LEU A 184 15.18 11.89 -8.56
CA LEU A 184 14.90 12.05 -9.97
C LEU A 184 15.23 13.47 -10.47
N VAL A 185 14.97 14.51 -9.66
CA VAL A 185 15.38 15.89 -9.98
C VAL A 185 16.90 15.97 -10.12
N VAL A 186 17.64 15.46 -9.13
CA VAL A 186 19.11 15.41 -9.18
C VAL A 186 19.59 14.67 -10.43
N LYS A 187 18.96 13.55 -10.77
CA LYS A 187 19.28 12.81 -11.99
C LYS A 187 19.07 13.63 -13.26
N ILE A 188 17.98 14.39 -13.38
CA ILE A 188 17.74 15.26 -14.54
C ILE A 188 18.82 16.33 -14.62
N LEU A 189 19.17 16.96 -13.49
CA LEU A 189 20.16 18.03 -13.46
C LEU A 189 21.58 17.53 -13.79
N TRP A 190 21.94 16.34 -13.27
CA TRP A 190 23.29 15.78 -13.42
C TRP A 190 23.56 15.21 -14.81
N PHE A 191 22.56 14.55 -15.43
CA PHE A 191 22.73 13.86 -16.72
C PHE A 191 22.24 14.67 -17.94
N ARG A 192 21.82 15.92 -17.74
CA ARG A 192 21.48 16.87 -18.81
C ARG A 192 22.48 18.03 -18.93
N GLY A 193 23.56 18.03 -18.12
CA GLY A 193 24.69 18.96 -18.24
C GLY A 193 25.66 18.56 -19.33
#